data_b1c09af2bd487193aa702f9374374669
#
_entry.id   b1c09af2bd487193aa702f9374374669
#
_cell.length_a   1.000
_cell.length_b   1.000
_cell.length_c   1.000
_cell.angle_alpha   90.00
_cell.angle_beta   90.00
_cell.angle_gamma   90.00
#
_symmetry.space_group_name_H-M   'P 1'
#
loop_
_entity.id
_entity.type
_entity.pdbx_description
1 polymer ?
#
loop_
_entity_poly.entity_id
_entity_poly.type
_entity_poly.pdbx_seq_one_letter_code
_entity_poly.pdbx_strand_id
1 'polypeptide(L)'
;MLMLIGKGGEGKSRIGLVMRSLLGDSMNTTSIQKVESNRFSRADLENKLLMVDDDMDMSALPKTNYIKSIVTSECKMDMERKGVQSYQSQLYVRFLCFGNGALTALHDKSDGFFRRQIVLTTKDRPAGRVDDPFLVDKLLREKEGIFL
;
A
#
# COMPACT_ATOMS: atom_id res chain seq x y z
N MET A 1 1.76 -7.85 2.91
CA MET A 1 1.55 -6.39 3.00
C MET A 1 2.71 -5.77 3.73
N LEU A 2 3.33 -4.73 3.18
CA LEU A 2 4.40 -3.96 3.83
C LEU A 2 3.81 -2.65 4.38
N MET A 3 4.11 -2.35 5.63
CA MET A 3 3.67 -1.14 6.31
C MET A 3 4.89 -0.36 6.79
N LEU A 4 4.96 0.92 6.45
CA LEU A 4 5.97 1.85 6.96
C LEU A 4 5.28 2.83 7.93
N ILE A 5 5.63 2.73 9.19
CA ILE A 5 4.99 3.49 10.27
C ILE A 5 5.98 4.52 10.83
N GLY A 6 5.51 5.74 11.01
CA GLY A 6 6.34 6.82 11.58
C GLY A 6 5.51 7.99 12.06
N LYS A 7 6.18 9.01 12.61
CA LYS A 7 5.54 10.20 13.20
C LYS A 7 5.18 11.28 12.18
N GLY A 8 5.71 11.17 10.95
CA GLY A 8 5.59 12.18 9.90
C GLY A 8 6.93 12.86 9.57
N GLY A 9 7.10 13.30 8.33
CA GLY A 9 8.31 13.99 7.88
C GLY A 9 9.54 13.11 7.61
N GLU A 10 9.45 11.77 7.70
CA GLU A 10 10.57 10.85 7.45
C GLU A 10 10.77 10.51 5.96
N GLY A 11 9.90 10.99 5.08
CA GLY A 11 10.02 10.77 3.65
C GLY A 11 9.32 9.51 3.13
N LYS A 12 8.42 8.90 3.88
CA LYS A 12 7.66 7.69 3.45
C LYS A 12 6.99 7.87 2.09
N SER A 13 6.24 8.96 1.91
CA SER A 13 5.55 9.27 0.64
C SER A 13 6.50 9.44 -0.56
N ARG A 14 7.77 9.79 -0.32
CA ARG A 14 8.78 9.88 -1.38
C ARG A 14 9.09 8.50 -1.98
N ILE A 15 9.03 7.44 -1.17
CA ILE A 15 9.15 6.06 -1.65
C ILE A 15 8.01 5.74 -2.62
N GLY A 16 6.78 6.15 -2.30
CA GLY A 16 5.61 5.99 -3.18
C GLY A 16 5.80 6.66 -4.54
N LEU A 17 6.38 7.86 -4.57
CA LEU A 17 6.66 8.59 -5.82
C LEU A 17 7.72 7.86 -6.68
N VAL A 18 8.78 7.36 -6.08
CA VAL A 18 9.80 6.56 -6.78
C VAL A 18 9.15 5.29 -7.35
N MET A 19 8.39 4.54 -6.55
CA MET A 19 7.69 3.35 -7.01
C MET A 19 6.73 3.65 -8.17
N ARG A 20 6.04 4.79 -8.13
CA ARG A 20 5.18 5.24 -9.22
C ARG A 20 5.96 5.45 -10.52
N SER A 21 7.12 6.07 -10.44
CA SER A 21 7.98 6.27 -11.62
C SER A 21 8.48 4.95 -12.22
N LEU A 22 8.70 3.94 -11.39
CA LEU A 22 9.16 2.62 -11.83
C LEU A 22 8.04 1.78 -12.43
N LEU A 23 6.87 1.75 -11.80
CA LEU A 23 5.79 0.83 -12.12
C LEU A 23 4.73 1.44 -13.04
N GLY A 24 4.66 2.78 -13.15
CA GLY A 24 3.68 3.45 -14.01
C GLY A 24 2.26 2.96 -13.78
N ASP A 25 1.59 2.51 -14.84
CA ASP A 25 0.21 2.02 -14.80
C ASP A 25 0.06 0.68 -14.06
N SER A 26 1.15 -0.04 -13.79
CA SER A 26 1.12 -1.24 -12.95
C SER A 26 0.99 -0.93 -11.46
N MET A 27 0.95 0.33 -11.06
CA MET A 27 0.71 0.79 -9.70
C MET A 27 -0.66 1.47 -9.58
N ASN A 28 -1.37 1.16 -8.48
CA ASN A 28 -2.59 1.85 -8.07
C ASN A 28 -2.34 2.62 -6.78
N THR A 29 -3.02 3.76 -6.60
CA THR A 29 -3.02 4.51 -5.34
C THR A 29 -4.46 4.65 -4.86
N THR A 30 -4.74 4.03 -3.73
CA THR A 30 -6.06 4.07 -3.09
C THR A 30 -5.91 3.73 -1.61
N SER A 31 -6.95 3.95 -0.79
CA SER A 31 -6.88 3.56 0.61
C SER A 31 -7.22 2.08 0.80
N ILE A 32 -6.58 1.46 1.77
CA ILE A 32 -6.82 0.06 2.15
C ILE A 32 -8.27 -0.15 2.61
N GLN A 33 -8.90 0.86 3.21
CA GLN A 33 -10.30 0.85 3.61
C GLN A 33 -11.23 0.71 2.39
N LYS A 34 -10.93 1.40 1.29
CA LYS A 34 -11.71 1.27 0.04
C LYS A 34 -11.56 -0.11 -0.57
N VAL A 35 -10.37 -0.70 -0.51
CA VAL A 35 -10.15 -2.08 -0.97
C VAL A 35 -11.02 -3.06 -0.19
N GLU A 36 -11.11 -2.92 1.13
CA GLU A 36 -11.93 -3.80 1.97
C GLU A 36 -13.44 -3.57 1.78
N SER A 37 -13.88 -2.32 1.67
CA SER A 37 -15.30 -1.96 1.71
C SER A 37 -15.97 -1.85 0.34
N ASN A 38 -15.22 -1.56 -0.73
CA ASN A 38 -15.75 -1.21 -2.04
C ASN A 38 -15.31 -2.22 -3.12
N ARG A 39 -16.29 -2.93 -3.69
CA ARG A 39 -16.08 -3.92 -4.73
C ARG A 39 -15.46 -3.35 -6.02
N PHE A 40 -15.80 -2.13 -6.38
CA PHE A 40 -15.23 -1.46 -7.56
C PHE A 40 -13.75 -1.12 -7.37
N SER A 41 -13.38 -0.66 -6.18
CA SER A 41 -11.97 -0.40 -5.86
C SER A 41 -11.11 -1.67 -5.89
N ARG A 42 -11.69 -2.84 -5.59
CA ARG A 42 -10.99 -4.13 -5.78
C ARG A 42 -10.77 -4.44 -7.26
N ALA A 43 -11.76 -4.18 -8.13
CA ALA A 43 -11.62 -4.39 -9.56
C ALA A 43 -10.55 -3.50 -10.21
N ASP A 44 -10.29 -2.31 -9.63
CA ASP A 44 -9.22 -1.42 -10.08
C ASP A 44 -7.80 -1.95 -9.79
N LEU A 45 -7.69 -2.99 -8.96
CA LEU A 45 -6.42 -3.66 -8.65
C LEU A 45 -6.07 -4.78 -9.62
N GLU A 46 -6.95 -5.09 -10.57
CA GLU A 46 -6.68 -6.07 -11.62
C GLU A 46 -5.51 -5.60 -12.48
N ASN A 47 -4.58 -6.50 -12.77
CA ASN A 47 -3.35 -6.22 -13.53
C ASN A 47 -2.43 -5.17 -12.86
N LYS A 48 -2.57 -4.94 -11.55
CA LYS A 48 -1.66 -4.11 -10.78
C LYS A 48 -0.66 -4.97 -10.01
N LEU A 49 0.59 -4.51 -9.96
CA LEU A 49 1.66 -5.13 -9.18
C LEU A 49 1.74 -4.56 -7.76
N LEU A 50 1.46 -3.28 -7.64
CA LEU A 50 1.55 -2.56 -6.38
C LEU A 50 0.34 -1.66 -6.15
N MET A 51 -0.21 -1.69 -4.94
CA MET A 51 -1.15 -0.70 -4.43
C MET A 51 -0.50 0.05 -3.28
N VAL A 52 -0.52 1.37 -3.35
CA VAL A 52 0.01 2.24 -2.30
C VAL A 52 -1.13 2.98 -1.61
N ASP A 53 -1.13 2.90 -0.28
CA ASP A 53 -1.92 3.75 0.60
C ASP A 53 -0.96 4.73 1.29
N ASP A 54 -1.01 5.99 0.89
CA ASP A 54 -0.02 6.99 1.32
C ASP A 54 -0.31 7.60 2.70
N ASP A 55 -1.54 7.46 3.17
CA ASP A 55 -1.97 7.98 4.49
C ASP A 55 -2.99 7.03 5.12
N MET A 56 -2.51 5.82 5.43
CA MET A 56 -3.37 4.79 5.98
C MET A 56 -3.88 5.19 7.37
N ASP A 57 -5.20 5.28 7.51
CA ASP A 57 -5.86 5.43 8.79
C ASP A 57 -5.82 4.11 9.57
N MET A 58 -5.00 4.06 10.62
CA MET A 58 -4.80 2.86 11.45
C MET A 58 -6.04 2.49 12.27
N SER A 59 -6.99 3.40 12.45
CA SER A 59 -8.21 3.16 13.25
C SER A 59 -9.36 2.54 12.45
N ALA A 60 -9.30 2.53 11.12
CA ALA A 60 -10.46 2.41 10.25
C ALA A 60 -10.65 1.05 9.54
N LEU A 61 -9.97 -0.03 9.95
CA LEU A 61 -10.14 -1.37 9.38
C LEU A 61 -11.02 -2.26 10.28
N PRO A 62 -12.37 -2.18 10.17
CA PRO A 62 -13.27 -3.04 10.96
C PRO A 62 -13.28 -4.49 10.47
N LYS A 63 -12.86 -4.72 9.23
CA LYS A 63 -12.76 -6.03 8.57
C LYS A 63 -11.48 -6.09 7.73
N THR A 64 -10.96 -7.30 7.49
CA THR A 64 -9.71 -7.50 6.72
C THR A 64 -9.78 -8.73 5.81
N ASN A 65 -10.99 -9.23 5.53
CA ASN A 65 -11.17 -10.50 4.82
C ASN A 65 -10.66 -10.44 3.36
N TYR A 66 -11.00 -9.37 2.65
CA TYR A 66 -10.54 -9.17 1.28
C TYR A 66 -9.05 -8.92 1.21
N ILE A 67 -8.52 -8.10 2.12
CA ILE A 67 -7.07 -7.84 2.21
C ILE A 67 -6.31 -9.15 2.44
N LYS A 68 -6.76 -9.98 3.39
CA LYS A 68 -6.14 -11.29 3.66
C LYS A 68 -6.14 -12.19 2.42
N SER A 69 -7.27 -12.24 1.71
CA SER A 69 -7.41 -13.03 0.49
C SER A 69 -6.49 -12.54 -0.63
N ILE A 70 -6.42 -11.22 -0.85
CA ILE A 70 -5.58 -10.62 -1.88
C ILE A 70 -4.09 -10.84 -1.58
N VAL A 71 -3.67 -10.67 -0.32
CA VAL A 71 -2.26 -10.83 0.07
C VAL A 71 -1.74 -12.25 -0.16
N THR A 72 -2.59 -13.27 0.00
CA THR A 72 -2.22 -14.67 -0.27
C THR A 72 -2.27 -15.02 -1.75
N SER A 73 -3.11 -14.34 -2.51
CA SER A 73 -3.32 -14.59 -3.95
C SER A 73 -3.62 -16.05 -4.32
N GLU A 74 -4.26 -16.79 -3.42
CA GLU A 74 -4.52 -18.22 -3.61
C GLU A 74 -5.79 -18.52 -4.42
N CYS A 75 -6.77 -17.59 -4.37
CA CYS A 75 -8.08 -17.81 -4.97
C CYS A 75 -8.50 -16.65 -5.88
N LYS A 76 -9.33 -16.98 -6.87
CA LYS A 76 -10.08 -15.98 -7.63
C LYS A 76 -11.12 -15.34 -6.71
N MET A 77 -11.44 -14.09 -6.97
CA MET A 77 -12.52 -13.35 -6.31
C MET A 77 -13.41 -12.66 -7.33
N ASP A 78 -14.65 -12.38 -6.92
CA ASP A 78 -15.61 -11.71 -7.78
C ASP A 78 -15.17 -10.25 -7.99
N MET A 79 -15.11 -9.86 -9.25
CA MET A 79 -14.82 -8.51 -9.71
C MET A 79 -16.09 -7.89 -10.28
N GLU A 80 -16.31 -6.63 -9.95
CA GLU A 80 -17.45 -5.88 -10.45
C GLU A 80 -16.98 -4.53 -11.01
N ARG A 81 -17.41 -4.23 -12.22
CA ARG A 81 -17.24 -2.93 -12.88
C ARG A 81 -18.61 -2.39 -13.28
N LYS A 82 -18.80 -1.07 -13.28
CA LYS A 82 -20.05 -0.44 -13.69
C LYS A 82 -20.40 -0.84 -15.13
N GLY A 83 -21.61 -1.34 -15.35
CA GLY A 83 -22.08 -1.73 -16.68
C GLY A 83 -21.46 -3.02 -17.26
N VAL A 84 -20.71 -3.76 -16.48
CA VAL A 84 -20.09 -5.03 -16.89
C VAL A 84 -20.60 -6.14 -15.97
N GLN A 85 -20.94 -7.30 -16.56
CA GLN A 85 -21.30 -8.48 -15.77
C GLN A 85 -20.12 -8.86 -14.85
N SER A 86 -20.43 -9.29 -13.62
CA SER A 86 -19.43 -9.76 -12.69
C SER A 86 -18.67 -10.96 -13.25
N TYR A 87 -17.39 -11.03 -12.98
CA TYR A 87 -16.49 -12.09 -13.39
C TYR A 87 -15.50 -12.43 -12.29
N GLN A 88 -14.80 -13.54 -12.41
CA GLN A 88 -13.80 -13.95 -11.43
C GLN A 88 -12.38 -13.70 -11.94
N SER A 89 -11.58 -13.00 -11.13
CA SER A 89 -10.17 -12.76 -11.42
C SER A 89 -9.31 -12.97 -10.17
N GLN A 90 -8.05 -13.26 -10.39
CA GLN A 90 -7.06 -13.41 -9.33
C GLN A 90 -6.22 -12.14 -9.27
N LEU A 91 -6.08 -11.58 -8.07
CA LEU A 91 -5.27 -10.39 -7.84
C LEU A 91 -3.88 -10.77 -7.34
N TYR A 92 -2.84 -10.21 -7.97
CA TYR A 92 -1.43 -10.44 -7.60
C TYR A 92 -0.80 -9.21 -6.95
N VAL A 93 -1.58 -8.17 -6.73
CA VAL A 93 -1.13 -6.90 -6.19
C VAL A 93 -0.52 -7.04 -4.80
N ARG A 94 0.58 -6.34 -4.54
CA ARG A 94 1.19 -6.20 -3.22
C ARG A 94 0.79 -4.86 -2.61
N PHE A 95 0.64 -4.82 -1.30
CA PHE A 95 0.26 -3.62 -0.58
C PHE A 95 1.46 -2.97 0.09
N LEU A 96 1.63 -1.68 -0.14
CA LEU A 96 2.57 -0.80 0.54
C LEU A 96 1.76 0.32 1.19
N CYS A 97 1.76 0.37 2.51
CA CYS A 97 0.95 1.31 3.27
C CYS A 97 1.84 2.20 4.13
N PHE A 98 1.60 3.49 4.11
CA PHE A 98 2.27 4.46 4.95
C PHE A 98 1.29 4.94 6.01
N GLY A 99 1.69 4.85 7.29
CA GLY A 99 0.85 5.26 8.41
C GLY A 99 1.59 6.21 9.35
N ASN A 100 0.81 7.02 10.05
CA ASN A 100 1.29 7.88 11.13
C ASN A 100 0.61 7.39 12.43
N GLY A 101 1.41 6.91 13.39
CA GLY A 101 0.87 6.48 14.68
C GLY A 101 1.11 5.01 15.03
N ALA A 102 0.44 4.52 16.06
CA ALA A 102 0.65 3.19 16.62
C ALA A 102 -0.22 2.12 15.96
N LEU A 103 0.35 0.95 15.73
CA LEU A 103 -0.33 -0.26 15.23
C LEU A 103 -1.51 -0.74 16.11
N THR A 104 -1.61 -0.24 17.32
CA THR A 104 -2.67 -0.62 18.28
C THR A 104 -4.07 -0.23 17.84
N ALA A 105 -4.22 0.56 16.80
CA ALA A 105 -5.50 1.03 16.27
C ALA A 105 -6.19 0.08 15.29
N LEU A 106 -5.56 -1.01 14.86
CA LEU A 106 -6.19 -2.01 13.98
C LEU A 106 -7.18 -2.87 14.78
N HIS A 107 -8.43 -2.89 14.33
CA HIS A 107 -9.49 -3.66 15.00
C HIS A 107 -9.37 -5.17 14.81
N ASP A 108 -8.82 -5.63 13.69
CA ASP A 108 -8.59 -7.06 13.46
C ASP A 108 -7.28 -7.51 14.12
N LYS A 109 -7.40 -8.09 15.29
CA LYS A 109 -6.29 -8.67 16.07
C LYS A 109 -6.08 -10.16 15.77
N SER A 110 -6.62 -10.68 14.68
CA SER A 110 -6.44 -12.10 14.33
C SER A 110 -5.00 -12.40 13.89
N ASP A 111 -4.47 -13.54 14.34
CA ASP A 111 -3.18 -14.06 13.89
C ASP A 111 -3.10 -14.15 12.36
N GLY A 112 -4.24 -14.44 11.71
CA GLY A 112 -4.36 -14.50 10.26
C GLY A 112 -4.03 -13.19 9.56
N PHE A 113 -4.32 -12.05 10.17
CA PHE A 113 -3.98 -10.74 9.63
C PHE A 113 -2.54 -10.33 9.97
N PHE A 114 -2.10 -10.52 11.22
CA PHE A 114 -0.76 -10.12 11.67
C PHE A 114 0.36 -10.83 10.90
N ARG A 115 0.27 -12.15 10.70
CA ARG A 115 1.30 -12.90 9.97
C ARG A 115 1.47 -12.52 8.49
N ARG A 116 0.54 -11.73 7.94
CA ARG A 116 0.57 -11.23 6.56
C ARG A 116 1.14 -9.82 6.44
N GLN A 117 1.63 -9.26 7.54
CA GLN A 117 2.17 -7.92 7.63
C GLN A 117 3.67 -7.97 7.89
N ILE A 118 4.39 -7.12 7.19
CA ILE A 118 5.76 -6.75 7.53
C ILE A 118 5.68 -5.29 7.94
N VAL A 119 5.99 -5.00 9.19
CA VAL A 119 5.91 -3.65 9.75
C VAL A 119 7.31 -3.12 9.97
N LEU A 120 7.62 -2.02 9.34
CA LEU A 120 8.85 -1.28 9.54
C LEU A 120 8.52 0.05 10.19
N THR A 121 9.22 0.35 11.28
CA THR A 121 9.10 1.62 11.97
C THR A 121 10.25 2.53 11.58
N THR A 122 9.95 3.75 11.19
CA THR A 122 10.98 4.74 10.88
C THR A 122 11.71 5.17 12.16
N LYS A 123 13.00 5.50 12.02
CA LYS A 123 13.76 6.12 13.12
C LYS A 123 13.28 7.56 13.35
N ASP A 124 13.44 8.02 14.57
CA ASP A 124 13.20 9.44 14.87
C ASP A 124 14.11 10.34 14.04
N ARG A 125 13.58 11.49 13.67
CA ARG A 125 14.32 12.48 12.89
C ARG A 125 15.54 12.99 13.70
N PRO A 126 16.78 12.88 13.18
CA PRO A 126 17.94 13.41 13.86
C PRO A 126 17.84 14.91 14.07
N ALA A 127 18.30 15.40 15.21
CA ALA A 127 18.44 16.82 15.44
C ALA A 127 19.39 17.44 14.39
N GLY A 128 18.99 18.57 13.81
CA GLY A 128 19.79 19.26 12.78
C GLY A 128 19.68 18.70 11.35
N ARG A 129 18.84 17.68 11.10
CA ARG A 129 18.58 17.22 9.73
C ARG A 129 18.02 18.34 8.88
N VAL A 130 18.68 18.59 7.75
CA VAL A 130 18.18 19.47 6.69
C VAL A 130 17.46 18.60 5.66
N ASP A 131 16.22 18.95 5.34
CA ASP A 131 15.45 18.26 4.31
C ASP A 131 15.90 18.71 2.92
N ASP A 132 16.08 17.75 2.02
CA ASP A 132 16.37 17.99 0.62
C ASP A 132 15.04 18.06 -0.18
N PRO A 133 14.60 19.26 -0.63
CA PRO A 133 13.37 19.38 -1.41
C PRO A 133 13.44 18.67 -2.75
N PHE A 134 14.63 18.44 -3.30
CA PHE A 134 14.88 17.80 -4.59
C PHE A 134 15.25 16.31 -4.48
N LEU A 135 15.08 15.70 -3.31
CA LEU A 135 15.47 14.30 -3.10
C LEU A 135 14.81 13.35 -4.11
N VAL A 136 13.53 13.53 -4.40
CA VAL A 136 12.81 12.70 -5.37
C VAL A 136 13.41 12.83 -6.76
N ASP A 137 13.68 14.06 -7.20
CA ASP A 137 14.26 14.30 -8.53
C ASP A 137 15.65 13.66 -8.67
N LYS A 138 16.45 13.69 -7.60
CA LYS A 138 17.74 13.00 -7.56
C LYS A 138 17.59 11.49 -7.67
N LEU A 139 16.68 10.90 -6.89
CA LEU A 139 16.40 9.46 -6.94
C LEU A 139 15.85 9.02 -8.33
N LEU A 140 15.02 9.85 -8.95
CA LEU A 140 14.48 9.54 -10.28
C LEU A 140 15.55 9.59 -11.40
N ARG A 141 16.61 10.36 -11.23
CA ARG A 141 17.77 10.32 -12.15
C ARG A 141 18.56 9.03 -12.07
N GLU A 142 18.50 8.35 -10.93
CA GLU A 142 19.16 7.04 -10.71
C GLU A 142 18.22 5.85 -11.00
N LYS A 143 17.09 6.09 -11.68
CA LYS A 143 16.04 5.12 -11.94
C LYS A 143 16.56 3.81 -12.55
N GLU A 144 17.48 3.89 -13.50
CA GLU A 144 18.06 2.72 -14.16
C GLU A 144 18.81 1.83 -13.15
N GLY A 145 19.56 2.44 -12.22
CA GLY A 145 20.26 1.71 -11.16
C GLY A 145 19.34 1.09 -10.11
N ILE A 146 18.12 1.60 -9.95
CA ILE A 146 17.13 1.03 -9.03
C ILE A 146 16.50 -0.24 -9.65
N PHE A 147 16.48 -0.36 -10.97
CA PHE A 147 15.95 -1.52 -11.69
C PHE A 147 16.93 -2.71 -11.77
N LEU A 148 18.19 -2.50 -11.52
CA LEU A 148 19.23 -3.53 -11.53
C LEU A 148 19.34 -4.23 -10.18
#